data_d2358490bd540629c607f8f705c10e31
#
_entry.id   d2358490bd540629c607f8f705c10e31
#
_cell.length_a   1.000
_cell.length_b   1.000
_cell.length_c   1.000
_cell.angle_alpha   90.00
_cell.angle_beta   90.00
_cell.angle_gamma   90.00
#
_symmetry.space_group_name_H-M   'P 1'
#
loop_
_entity.id
_entity.type
_entity.pdbx_description
1 polymer ?
#
loop_
_entity_poly.entity_id
_entity_poly.type
_entity_poly.pdbx_seq_one_letter_code
_entity_poly.pdbx_strand_id
1 'polypeptide(L)'
;YLGGVILLLFNLLMIMKPTLFGIPTDSSLRAPISFLTVFLWWIGFSQITFSRLPKYTFRKRMTRESVWSNGYKELQTVFKQIRKSYKLSMYLTGFFFLMMGLLTTMFMAVTYGEKEIGLKEDVLIPTILAVQLVGMLGAWMFARFSEKIGNLRSLMMTVVLWALICVGVFLASDAVGFLTAAFF
;
A
#
# COMPACT_ATOMS: atom_id res chain seq x y z
N TYR A 1 -1.25 -7.80 -2.37
CA TYR A 1 -2.65 -7.75 -1.89
C TYR A 1 -3.05 -9.04 -1.14
N LEU A 2 -2.87 -10.24 -1.72
CA LEU A 2 -3.31 -11.51 -1.10
C LEU A 2 -2.82 -11.70 0.34
N GLY A 3 -1.53 -11.46 0.60
CA GLY A 3 -0.96 -11.56 1.95
C GLY A 3 -1.60 -10.58 2.94
N GLY A 4 -1.88 -9.36 2.48
CA GLY A 4 -2.57 -8.34 3.27
C GLY A 4 -4.01 -8.75 3.61
N VAL A 5 -4.75 -9.30 2.64
CA VAL A 5 -6.12 -9.81 2.85
C VAL A 5 -6.14 -10.93 3.89
N ILE A 6 -5.23 -11.90 3.80
CA ILE A 6 -5.16 -13.01 4.75
C ILE A 6 -4.90 -12.50 6.17
N LEU A 7 -3.92 -11.61 6.33
CA LEU A 7 -3.59 -11.04 7.62
C LEU A 7 -4.72 -10.17 8.19
N LEU A 8 -5.38 -9.38 7.33
CA LEU A 8 -6.51 -8.55 7.72
C LEU A 8 -7.69 -9.40 8.18
N LEU A 9 -8.04 -10.47 7.44
CA LEU A 9 -9.07 -11.43 7.85
C LEU A 9 -8.74 -12.09 9.18
N PHE A 10 -7.49 -12.51 9.38
CA PHE A 10 -7.05 -13.10 10.64
C PHE A 10 -7.22 -12.13 11.81
N ASN A 11 -6.75 -10.88 11.65
CA ASN A 11 -6.88 -9.85 12.70
C ASN A 11 -8.36 -9.48 12.93
N LEU A 12 -9.17 -9.40 11.88
CA LEU A 12 -10.61 -9.14 11.99
C LEU A 12 -11.30 -10.23 12.83
N LEU A 13 -11.05 -11.51 12.52
CA LEU A 13 -11.58 -12.63 13.29
C LEU A 13 -11.14 -12.57 14.76
N MET A 14 -9.89 -12.20 15.01
CA MET A 14 -9.35 -12.08 16.37
C MET A 14 -10.04 -10.94 17.16
N ILE A 15 -10.35 -9.82 16.50
CA ILE A 15 -11.04 -8.70 17.12
C ILE A 15 -12.52 -8.99 17.36
N MET A 16 -13.21 -9.62 16.38
CA MET A 16 -14.63 -9.95 16.47
C MET A 16 -14.94 -11.12 17.41
N LYS A 17 -14.05 -12.11 17.48
CA LYS A 17 -14.21 -13.31 18.31
C LYS A 17 -12.98 -13.57 19.18
N PRO A 18 -12.67 -12.68 20.13
CA PRO A 18 -11.46 -12.78 20.96
C PRO A 18 -11.41 -14.08 21.80
N THR A 19 -12.56 -14.63 22.15
CA THR A 19 -12.67 -15.87 22.92
C THR A 19 -12.09 -17.08 22.22
N LEU A 20 -12.11 -17.12 20.87
CA LEU A 20 -11.49 -18.20 20.10
C LEU A 20 -9.96 -18.22 20.23
N PHE A 21 -9.36 -17.07 20.55
CA PHE A 21 -7.92 -16.88 20.71
C PHE A 21 -7.49 -16.79 22.17
N GLY A 22 -8.41 -17.06 23.13
CA GLY A 22 -8.13 -16.99 24.55
C GLY A 22 -7.92 -15.55 25.09
N ILE A 23 -8.35 -14.54 24.33
CA ILE A 23 -8.22 -13.13 24.70
C ILE A 23 -9.48 -12.71 25.49
N PRO A 24 -9.34 -12.13 26.68
CA PRO A 24 -10.49 -11.61 27.44
C PRO A 24 -11.27 -10.56 26.65
N THR A 25 -12.60 -10.60 26.70
CA THR A 25 -13.47 -9.70 25.93
C THR A 25 -13.34 -8.22 26.33
N ASP A 26 -12.95 -7.95 27.55
CA ASP A 26 -12.81 -6.56 28.08
C ASP A 26 -11.37 -6.05 28.05
N SER A 27 -10.46 -6.74 27.37
CA SER A 27 -9.05 -6.35 27.40
C SER A 27 -8.71 -5.26 26.38
N SER A 28 -8.01 -4.22 26.85
CA SER A 28 -7.34 -3.23 26.00
C SER A 28 -6.21 -3.85 25.14
N LEU A 29 -5.99 -5.16 25.26
CA LEU A 29 -4.89 -5.88 24.61
C LEU A 29 -5.21 -6.30 23.16
N ARG A 30 -6.45 -6.16 22.68
CA ARG A 30 -6.84 -6.58 21.31
C ARG A 30 -6.02 -5.88 20.22
N ALA A 31 -5.92 -4.56 20.30
CA ALA A 31 -5.16 -3.78 19.35
C ALA A 31 -3.64 -4.07 19.42
N PRO A 32 -2.98 -4.05 20.61
CA PRO A 32 -1.58 -4.45 20.73
C PRO A 32 -1.27 -5.85 20.18
N ILE A 33 -2.14 -6.83 20.43
CA ILE A 33 -1.96 -8.20 19.92
C ILE A 33 -2.06 -8.22 18.39
N SER A 34 -2.97 -7.44 17.79
CA SER A 34 -3.05 -7.30 16.32
C SER A 34 -1.76 -6.74 15.75
N PHE A 35 -1.14 -5.74 16.36
CA PHE A 35 0.18 -5.24 15.93
C PHE A 35 1.27 -6.29 16.06
N LEU A 36 1.23 -7.10 17.10
CA LEU A 36 2.18 -8.20 17.28
C LEU A 36 2.03 -9.26 16.18
N THR A 37 0.81 -9.61 15.76
CA THR A 37 0.59 -10.55 14.65
C THR A 37 1.13 -9.99 13.32
N VAL A 38 0.96 -8.69 13.07
CA VAL A 38 1.53 -8.00 11.90
C VAL A 38 3.07 -8.08 11.92
N PHE A 39 3.69 -7.81 13.07
CA PHE A 39 5.12 -7.91 13.25
C PHE A 39 5.66 -9.32 12.97
N LEU A 40 5.03 -10.35 13.56
CA LEU A 40 5.41 -11.76 13.33
C LEU A 40 5.23 -12.17 11.87
N TRP A 41 4.16 -11.71 11.21
CA TRP A 41 3.92 -11.93 9.79
C TRP A 41 5.06 -11.37 8.93
N TRP A 42 5.43 -10.11 9.17
CA TRP A 42 6.51 -9.47 8.44
C TRP A 42 7.86 -10.17 8.65
N ILE A 43 8.22 -10.50 9.88
CA ILE A 43 9.47 -11.22 10.17
C ILE A 43 9.45 -12.61 9.51
N GLY A 44 8.37 -13.36 9.65
CA GLY A 44 8.27 -14.71 9.09
C GLY A 44 8.48 -14.73 7.58
N PHE A 45 7.75 -13.88 6.85
CA PHE A 45 7.89 -13.80 5.39
C PHE A 45 9.24 -13.20 4.95
N SER A 46 9.81 -12.27 5.72
CA SER A 46 11.15 -11.73 5.44
C SER A 46 12.21 -12.82 5.50
N GLN A 47 12.13 -13.77 6.46
CA GLN A 47 13.09 -14.87 6.55
C GLN A 47 13.04 -15.78 5.31
N ILE A 48 11.84 -16.06 4.79
CA ILE A 48 11.68 -16.83 3.55
C ILE A 48 12.37 -16.11 2.39
N THR A 49 12.17 -14.80 2.28
CA THR A 49 12.81 -13.97 1.24
C THR A 49 14.33 -13.99 1.38
N PHE A 50 14.86 -13.78 2.57
CA PHE A 50 16.31 -13.78 2.81
C PHE A 50 16.94 -15.14 2.54
N SER A 51 16.27 -16.24 2.85
CA SER A 51 16.78 -17.59 2.60
C SER A 51 16.80 -17.95 1.10
N ARG A 52 15.90 -17.37 0.31
CA ARG A 52 15.76 -17.64 -1.13
C ARG A 52 16.50 -16.64 -2.01
N LEU A 53 16.97 -15.54 -1.44
CA LEU A 53 17.72 -14.53 -2.19
C LEU A 53 19.05 -15.12 -2.67
N PRO A 54 19.36 -15.08 -3.97
CA PRO A 54 20.65 -15.54 -4.45
C PRO A 54 21.76 -14.67 -3.85
N LYS A 55 22.73 -15.33 -3.20
CA LYS A 55 23.90 -14.65 -2.65
C LYS A 55 24.79 -14.21 -3.79
N TYR A 56 24.46 -13.11 -4.46
CA TYR A 56 25.35 -12.51 -5.44
C TYR A 56 26.60 -11.99 -4.73
N THR A 57 27.65 -12.80 -4.78
CA THR A 57 28.99 -12.40 -4.37
C THR A 57 29.65 -11.52 -5.42
N PHE A 58 29.03 -10.43 -5.83
CA PHE A 58 29.78 -9.31 -6.36
C PHE A 58 30.47 -8.60 -5.18
N ARG A 59 31.34 -9.34 -4.53
CA ARG A 59 32.26 -8.79 -3.57
C ARG A 59 33.37 -8.07 -4.34
N LYS A 60 33.07 -6.91 -4.89
CA LYS A 60 34.10 -5.89 -5.02
C LYS A 60 34.60 -5.70 -3.59
N ARG A 61 35.86 -6.10 -3.34
CA ARG A 61 36.50 -6.03 -2.03
C ARG A 61 36.27 -4.61 -1.50
N MET A 62 35.24 -4.43 -0.67
CA MET A 62 34.96 -3.14 -0.04
C MET A 62 36.14 -2.94 0.93
N THR A 63 37.05 -2.07 0.55
CA THR A 63 37.98 -1.46 1.50
C THR A 63 37.13 -1.00 2.69
N ARG A 64 37.66 -1.17 3.88
CA ARG A 64 37.05 -0.98 5.21
C ARG A 64 36.56 0.48 5.47
N GLU A 65 36.39 1.28 4.41
CA GLU A 65 35.70 2.56 4.47
C GLU A 65 34.25 2.30 4.87
N SER A 66 33.78 3.06 5.83
CA SER A 66 32.47 2.94 6.46
C SER A 66 31.37 2.66 5.41
N VAL A 67 30.58 1.61 5.62
CA VAL A 67 29.43 1.24 4.78
C VAL A 67 28.53 2.47 4.52
N TRP A 68 28.42 3.36 5.49
CA TRP A 68 27.70 4.62 5.41
C TRP A 68 28.29 5.61 4.39
N SER A 69 29.62 5.76 4.37
CA SER A 69 30.28 6.66 3.41
C SER A 69 30.12 6.18 1.97
N ASN A 70 30.24 4.87 1.73
CA ASN A 70 30.06 4.30 0.40
C ASN A 70 28.58 4.37 -0.04
N GLY A 71 27.63 4.10 0.85
CA GLY A 71 26.21 4.27 0.56
C GLY A 71 25.87 5.72 0.19
N TYR A 72 26.41 6.69 0.91
CA TYR A 72 26.19 8.11 0.59
C TYR A 72 26.79 8.52 -0.76
N LYS A 73 28.02 8.08 -1.07
CA LYS A 73 28.68 8.34 -2.36
C LYS A 73 27.89 7.72 -3.52
N GLU A 74 27.35 6.51 -3.32
CA GLU A 74 26.54 5.83 -4.32
C GLU A 74 25.21 6.54 -4.56
N LEU A 75 24.51 6.95 -3.50
CA LEU A 75 23.31 7.78 -3.60
C LEU A 75 23.57 9.10 -4.34
N GLN A 76 24.68 9.76 -4.04
CA GLN A 76 25.08 11.01 -4.71
C GLN A 76 25.33 10.77 -6.20
N THR A 77 25.96 9.65 -6.55
CA THR A 77 26.22 9.27 -7.93
C THR A 77 24.92 9.00 -8.70
N VAL A 78 24.00 8.23 -8.11
CA VAL A 78 22.67 7.96 -8.67
C VAL A 78 21.90 9.27 -8.84
N PHE A 79 21.90 10.14 -7.85
CA PHE A 79 21.23 11.43 -7.93
C PHE A 79 21.78 12.32 -9.07
N LYS A 80 23.11 12.35 -9.25
CA LYS A 80 23.75 13.04 -10.39
C LYS A 80 23.34 12.42 -11.74
N GLN A 81 23.22 11.09 -11.83
CA GLN A 81 22.77 10.41 -13.04
C GLN A 81 21.32 10.74 -13.38
N ILE A 82 20.42 10.75 -12.37
CA ILE A 82 19.02 11.16 -12.55
C ILE A 82 18.93 12.58 -13.10
N ARG A 83 19.68 13.53 -12.52
CA ARG A 83 19.70 14.93 -12.99
C ARG A 83 20.25 15.10 -14.42
N LYS A 84 21.13 14.21 -14.87
CA LYS A 84 21.64 14.24 -16.26
C LYS A 84 20.58 13.79 -17.28
N SER A 85 19.65 12.95 -16.88
CA SER A 85 18.59 12.45 -17.77
C SER A 85 17.30 13.21 -17.54
N TYR A 86 17.01 14.18 -18.41
CA TYR A 86 15.78 14.99 -18.33
C TYR A 86 14.51 14.11 -18.28
N LYS A 87 14.44 13.08 -19.12
CA LYS A 87 13.28 12.18 -19.18
C LYS A 87 13.08 11.42 -17.85
N LEU A 88 14.17 10.92 -17.27
CA LEU A 88 14.12 10.19 -16.01
C LEU A 88 13.76 11.11 -14.84
N SER A 89 14.34 12.30 -14.79
CA SER A 89 14.04 13.30 -13.75
C SER A 89 12.56 13.72 -13.80
N MET A 90 12.05 14.03 -14.99
CA MET A 90 10.64 14.39 -15.18
C MET A 90 9.69 13.27 -14.79
N TYR A 91 10.00 12.01 -15.18
CA TYR A 91 9.22 10.85 -14.80
C TYR A 91 9.18 10.65 -13.28
N LEU A 92 10.33 10.69 -12.60
CA LEU A 92 10.43 10.50 -11.16
C LEU A 92 9.70 11.62 -10.39
N THR A 93 9.80 12.86 -10.86
CA THR A 93 9.09 13.99 -10.25
C THR A 93 7.57 13.82 -10.38
N GLY A 94 7.08 13.47 -11.58
CA GLY A 94 5.67 13.22 -11.80
C GLY A 94 5.15 12.04 -10.96
N PHE A 95 5.93 10.96 -10.89
CA PHE A 95 5.62 9.79 -10.07
C PHE A 95 5.58 10.12 -8.57
N PHE A 96 6.50 10.96 -8.09
CA PHE A 96 6.51 11.42 -6.71
C PHE A 96 5.20 12.16 -6.35
N PHE A 97 4.78 13.13 -7.16
CA PHE A 97 3.54 13.87 -6.92
C PHE A 97 2.31 12.97 -7.02
N LEU A 98 2.30 12.05 -7.98
CA LEU A 98 1.23 11.06 -8.11
C LEU A 98 1.12 10.20 -6.85
N MET A 99 2.23 9.66 -6.34
CA MET A 99 2.24 8.84 -5.13
C MET A 99 1.82 9.62 -3.89
N MET A 100 2.24 10.87 -3.76
CA MET A 100 1.78 11.73 -2.66
C MET A 100 0.27 11.94 -2.71
N GLY A 101 -0.29 12.25 -3.88
CA GLY A 101 -1.74 12.40 -4.06
C GLY A 101 -2.50 11.12 -3.69
N LEU A 102 -2.06 9.97 -4.21
CA LEU A 102 -2.65 8.67 -3.93
C LEU A 102 -2.67 8.35 -2.43
N LEU A 103 -1.52 8.46 -1.77
CA LEU A 103 -1.41 8.16 -0.33
C LEU A 103 -2.27 9.11 0.51
N THR A 104 -2.25 10.40 0.18
CA THR A 104 -3.09 11.39 0.88
C THR A 104 -4.57 11.06 0.74
N THR A 105 -5.03 10.74 -0.47
CA THR A 105 -6.43 10.37 -0.71
C THR A 105 -6.81 9.11 0.07
N MET A 106 -5.95 8.08 0.08
CA MET A 106 -6.21 6.86 0.84
C MET A 106 -6.33 7.11 2.36
N PHE A 107 -5.43 7.91 2.94
CA PHE A 107 -5.50 8.24 4.36
C PHE A 107 -6.71 9.13 4.70
N MET A 108 -7.01 10.09 3.83
CA MET A 108 -8.16 10.98 4.04
C MET A 108 -9.49 10.28 3.84
N ALA A 109 -9.61 9.31 2.93
CA ALA A 109 -10.84 8.60 2.67
C ALA A 109 -11.40 7.90 3.91
N VAL A 110 -10.55 7.24 4.70
CA VAL A 110 -10.97 6.58 5.95
C VAL A 110 -11.48 7.62 6.95
N THR A 111 -10.70 8.69 7.15
CA THR A 111 -11.06 9.76 8.10
C THR A 111 -12.34 10.49 7.68
N TYR A 112 -12.53 10.71 6.39
CA TYR A 112 -13.73 11.32 5.83
C TYR A 112 -14.95 10.43 6.03
N GLY A 113 -14.84 9.13 5.76
CA GLY A 113 -15.91 8.16 5.99
C GLY A 113 -16.34 8.09 7.44
N GLU A 114 -15.38 8.17 8.39
CA GLU A 114 -15.66 8.13 9.81
C GLU A 114 -16.27 9.45 10.33
N LYS A 115 -15.65 10.59 10.01
CA LYS A 115 -15.99 11.89 10.63
C LYS A 115 -17.10 12.64 9.93
N GLU A 116 -17.11 12.64 8.60
CA GLU A 116 -18.08 13.43 7.80
C GLU A 116 -19.34 12.63 7.47
N ILE A 117 -19.18 11.35 7.14
CA ILE A 117 -20.29 10.48 6.77
C ILE A 117 -20.87 9.76 8.01
N GLY A 118 -20.09 9.69 9.10
CA GLY A 118 -20.51 9.05 10.36
C GLY A 118 -20.59 7.53 10.25
N LEU A 119 -19.79 6.91 9.37
CA LEU A 119 -19.72 5.46 9.24
C LEU A 119 -19.14 4.85 10.53
N LYS A 120 -19.87 3.91 11.10
CA LYS A 120 -19.41 3.17 12.27
C LYS A 120 -18.32 2.17 11.90
N GLU A 121 -17.49 1.80 12.86
CA GLU A 121 -16.42 0.81 12.68
C GLU A 121 -16.92 -0.52 12.09
N ASP A 122 -18.13 -0.94 12.46
CA ASP A 122 -18.78 -2.17 11.96
C ASP A 122 -19.00 -2.15 10.44
N VAL A 123 -19.09 -0.98 9.81
CA VAL A 123 -19.23 -0.80 8.36
C VAL A 123 -17.88 -0.53 7.71
N LEU A 124 -17.02 0.28 8.36
CA LEU A 124 -15.71 0.65 7.83
C LEU A 124 -14.79 -0.56 7.66
N ILE A 125 -14.72 -1.44 8.65
CA ILE A 125 -13.82 -2.60 8.60
C ILE A 125 -14.17 -3.56 7.46
N PRO A 126 -15.42 -4.03 7.30
CA PRO A 126 -15.81 -4.84 6.13
C PRO A 126 -15.60 -4.12 4.80
N THR A 127 -15.82 -2.80 4.76
CA THR A 127 -15.59 -2.00 3.53
C THR A 127 -14.12 -2.01 3.13
N ILE A 128 -13.19 -1.80 4.08
CA ILE A 128 -11.76 -1.87 3.81
C ILE A 128 -11.37 -3.26 3.28
N LEU A 129 -11.93 -4.33 3.85
CA LEU A 129 -11.70 -5.69 3.38
C LEU A 129 -12.22 -5.88 1.94
N ALA A 130 -13.43 -5.41 1.65
CA ALA A 130 -14.01 -5.50 0.32
C ALA A 130 -13.19 -4.71 -0.72
N VAL A 131 -12.74 -3.50 -0.39
CA VAL A 131 -11.84 -2.69 -1.23
C VAL A 131 -10.52 -3.43 -1.51
N GLN A 132 -9.95 -4.13 -0.52
CA GLN A 132 -8.75 -4.95 -0.72
C GLN A 132 -8.97 -6.10 -1.72
N LEU A 133 -10.13 -6.77 -1.65
CA LEU A 133 -10.48 -7.84 -2.59
C LEU A 133 -10.67 -7.30 -4.01
N VAL A 134 -11.39 -6.19 -4.16
CA VAL A 134 -11.57 -5.51 -5.44
C VAL A 134 -10.21 -5.03 -5.99
N GLY A 135 -9.36 -4.46 -5.12
CA GLY A 135 -8.01 -4.03 -5.48
C GLY A 135 -7.13 -5.18 -5.98
N MET A 136 -7.28 -6.38 -5.42
CA MET A 136 -6.57 -7.58 -5.90
C MET A 136 -6.99 -7.95 -7.32
N LEU A 137 -8.31 -7.96 -7.59
CA LEU A 137 -8.86 -8.23 -8.92
C LEU A 137 -8.47 -7.13 -9.92
N GLY A 138 -8.56 -5.87 -9.50
CA GLY A 138 -8.15 -4.72 -10.29
C GLY A 138 -6.66 -4.77 -10.68
N ALA A 139 -5.78 -5.08 -9.73
CA ALA A 139 -4.35 -5.22 -9.99
C ALA A 139 -4.06 -6.33 -11.02
N TRP A 140 -4.75 -7.46 -10.93
CA TRP A 140 -4.62 -8.55 -11.90
C TRP A 140 -5.11 -8.16 -13.30
N MET A 141 -6.26 -7.49 -13.37
CA MET A 141 -6.81 -6.97 -14.64
C MET A 141 -5.88 -5.93 -15.27
N PHE A 142 -5.41 -4.96 -14.48
CA PHE A 142 -4.51 -3.92 -14.95
C PHE A 142 -3.15 -4.45 -15.39
N ALA A 143 -2.61 -5.49 -14.74
CA ALA A 143 -1.39 -6.14 -15.18
C ALA A 143 -1.53 -6.68 -16.61
N ARG A 144 -2.61 -7.42 -16.89
CA ARG A 144 -2.88 -7.95 -18.24
C ARG A 144 -3.18 -6.86 -19.26
N PHE A 145 -3.84 -5.80 -18.84
CA PHE A 145 -4.15 -4.66 -19.70
C PHE A 145 -2.87 -3.90 -20.08
N SER A 146 -1.98 -3.70 -19.11
CA SER A 146 -0.68 -3.05 -19.29
C SER A 146 0.23 -3.82 -20.27
N GLU A 147 0.19 -5.16 -20.27
CA GLU A 147 0.92 -5.99 -21.24
C GLU A 147 0.47 -5.72 -22.69
N LYS A 148 -0.81 -5.43 -22.92
CA LYS A 148 -1.37 -5.19 -24.25
C LYS A 148 -1.18 -3.76 -24.77
N ILE A 149 -1.33 -2.76 -23.91
CA ILE A 149 -1.39 -1.34 -24.30
C ILE A 149 -0.07 -0.62 -24.02
N GLY A 150 0.74 -1.19 -23.14
CA GLY A 150 2.02 -0.64 -22.70
C GLY A 150 1.89 0.13 -21.38
N ASN A 151 2.94 0.07 -20.59
CA ASN A 151 2.98 0.58 -19.22
C ASN A 151 2.66 2.09 -19.10
N LEU A 152 3.16 2.91 -20.04
CA LEU A 152 2.97 4.37 -19.98
C LEU A 152 1.50 4.74 -20.21
N ARG A 153 0.85 4.12 -21.19
CA ARG A 153 -0.57 4.38 -21.48
C ARG A 153 -1.47 3.91 -20.34
N SER A 154 -1.17 2.74 -19.76
CA SER A 154 -1.88 2.23 -18.59
C SER A 154 -1.74 3.17 -17.40
N LEU A 155 -0.54 3.71 -17.16
CA LEU A 155 -0.32 4.70 -16.10
C LEU A 155 -1.14 5.97 -16.32
N MET A 156 -1.17 6.50 -17.56
CA MET A 156 -1.99 7.67 -17.89
C MET A 156 -3.48 7.42 -17.65
N MET A 157 -3.99 6.23 -18.03
CA MET A 157 -5.38 5.85 -17.78
C MET A 157 -5.69 5.77 -16.29
N THR A 158 -4.77 5.22 -15.48
CA THR A 158 -4.92 5.18 -14.03
C THR A 158 -5.01 6.58 -13.43
N VAL A 159 -4.18 7.53 -13.90
CA VAL A 159 -4.22 8.93 -13.43
C VAL A 159 -5.57 9.58 -13.76
N VAL A 160 -6.06 9.38 -14.99
CA VAL A 160 -7.38 9.92 -15.40
C VAL A 160 -8.50 9.30 -14.58
N LEU A 161 -8.46 7.99 -14.36
CA LEU A 161 -9.43 7.29 -13.51
C LEU A 161 -9.44 7.86 -12.09
N TRP A 162 -8.27 8.05 -11.49
CA TRP A 162 -8.14 8.68 -10.18
C TRP A 162 -8.72 10.08 -10.11
N ALA A 163 -8.45 10.90 -11.12
CA ALA A 163 -9.03 12.25 -11.20
C ALA A 163 -10.58 12.19 -11.25
N LEU A 164 -11.13 11.26 -12.03
CA LEU A 164 -12.60 11.06 -12.10
C LEU A 164 -13.17 10.57 -10.76
N ILE A 165 -12.51 9.66 -10.07
CA ILE A 165 -12.91 9.20 -8.73
C ILE A 165 -12.91 10.37 -7.74
N CYS A 166 -11.86 11.20 -7.72
CA CYS A 166 -11.80 12.38 -6.83
C CYS A 166 -12.96 13.36 -7.10
N VAL A 167 -13.28 13.60 -8.38
CA VAL A 167 -14.44 14.42 -8.75
C VAL A 167 -15.74 13.74 -8.33
N GLY A 168 -15.87 12.42 -8.51
CA GLY A 168 -17.02 11.64 -8.07
C GLY A 168 -17.24 11.72 -6.56
N VAL A 169 -16.20 11.59 -5.76
CA VAL A 169 -16.27 11.73 -4.29
C VAL A 169 -16.67 13.15 -3.89
N PHE A 170 -16.14 14.16 -4.57
CA PHE A 170 -16.53 15.55 -4.31
C PHE A 170 -18.01 15.82 -4.56
N LEU A 171 -18.61 15.17 -5.56
CA LEU A 171 -20.03 15.29 -5.90
C LEU A 171 -20.93 14.37 -5.05
N ALA A 172 -20.34 13.38 -4.37
CA ALA A 172 -21.08 12.44 -3.52
C ALA A 172 -21.40 13.09 -2.18
N SER A 173 -22.69 13.41 -1.95
CA SER A 173 -23.18 13.93 -0.67
C SER A 173 -23.65 12.84 0.28
N ASP A 174 -23.76 11.58 -0.20
CA ASP A 174 -24.32 10.46 0.55
C ASP A 174 -23.34 9.34 0.78
N ALA A 175 -23.56 8.56 1.86
CA ALA A 175 -22.77 7.38 2.21
C ALA A 175 -22.69 6.36 1.04
N VAL A 176 -23.78 6.18 0.29
CA VAL A 176 -23.82 5.27 -0.86
C VAL A 176 -22.92 5.75 -1.98
N GLY A 177 -22.93 7.05 -2.29
CA GLY A 177 -22.04 7.65 -3.29
C GLY A 177 -20.57 7.52 -2.90
N PHE A 178 -20.23 7.72 -1.62
CA PHE A 178 -18.87 7.53 -1.12
C PHE A 178 -18.42 6.07 -1.22
N LEU A 179 -19.25 5.13 -0.77
CA LEU A 179 -18.93 3.70 -0.83
C LEU A 179 -18.76 3.23 -2.27
N THR A 180 -19.63 3.66 -3.19
CA THR A 180 -19.48 3.32 -4.62
C THR A 180 -18.17 3.86 -5.19
N ALA A 181 -17.80 5.10 -4.88
CA ALA A 181 -16.52 5.67 -5.32
C ALA A 181 -15.30 4.95 -4.72
N ALA A 182 -15.40 4.41 -3.51
CA ALA A 182 -14.32 3.64 -2.88
C ALA A 182 -14.06 2.27 -3.55
N PHE A 183 -15.03 1.75 -4.30
CA PHE A 183 -14.91 0.46 -5.03
C PHE A 183 -14.34 0.62 -6.45
N PHE A 184 -14.27 1.83 -6.99
CA PHE A 184 -13.67 2.13 -8.30
C PHE A 184 -12.23 2.57 -8.20
#